data_3bad1c3a58eb5aa7b37eff4500ef4e4d
#
_entry.id   3bad1c3a58eb5aa7b37eff4500ef4e4d
#
_cell.length_a   1.000
_cell.length_b   1.000
_cell.length_c   1.000
_cell.angle_alpha   90.00
_cell.angle_beta   90.00
_cell.angle_gamma   90.00
#
_symmetry.space_group_name_H-M   'P 1'
#
loop_
_entity.id
_entity.type
_entity.pdbx_description
1 polymer ?
#
loop_
_entity_poly.entity_id
_entity_poly.type
_entity_poly.pdbx_seq_one_letter_code
_entity_poly.pdbx_strand_id
1 'polypeptide(L)'
;MIGAVPNPFYDALVETLRMVEPLVQEIESGVEAPFQVFHSGTVWTGPAAKRFDEQLVGNRERLRGSADRILADLRQALAGTPRQVSEEEATAIRKKYGLP
;
A
#
# COMPACT_ATOMS: atom_id res chain seq x y z
N MET A 1 2.52 18.12 -28.75
CA MET A 1 1.15 18.60 -28.99
C MET A 1 0.91 19.87 -28.17
N ILE A 2 0.36 20.87 -28.79
CA ILE A 2 0.05 22.12 -28.09
C ILE A 2 -1.10 21.84 -27.11
N GLY A 3 -0.94 22.26 -25.86
CA GLY A 3 -1.94 22.10 -24.83
C GLY A 3 -1.82 20.85 -23.98
N ALA A 4 -0.82 20.00 -24.22
CA ALA A 4 -0.57 18.86 -23.33
C ALA A 4 0.02 19.36 -22.00
N VAL A 5 -0.60 18.95 -20.90
CA VAL A 5 -0.20 19.33 -19.54
C VAL A 5 -0.10 18.09 -18.67
N PRO A 6 0.62 18.16 -17.54
CA PRO A 6 0.66 17.04 -16.60
C PRO A 6 -0.74 16.63 -16.16
N ASN A 7 -0.97 15.32 -16.06
CA ASN A 7 -2.25 14.79 -15.60
C ASN A 7 -2.32 14.90 -14.06
N PRO A 8 -3.24 15.70 -13.51
CA PRO A 8 -3.34 15.85 -12.05
C PRO A 8 -3.65 14.54 -11.32
N PHE A 9 -4.37 13.63 -11.96
CA PHE A 9 -4.64 12.32 -11.39
C PHE A 9 -3.38 11.46 -11.32
N TYR A 10 -2.54 11.49 -12.37
CA TYR A 10 -1.27 10.80 -12.35
C TYR A 10 -0.37 11.31 -11.22
N ASP A 11 -0.26 12.61 -11.09
CA ASP A 11 0.54 13.25 -10.05
C ASP A 11 0.03 12.89 -8.65
N ALA A 12 -1.29 12.85 -8.47
CA ALA A 12 -1.91 12.41 -7.22
C ALA A 12 -1.61 10.95 -6.89
N LEU A 13 -1.60 10.07 -7.89
CA LEU A 13 -1.22 8.66 -7.70
C LEU A 13 0.25 8.52 -7.31
N VAL A 14 1.15 9.26 -7.94
CA VAL A 14 2.59 9.27 -7.59
C VAL A 14 2.77 9.69 -6.14
N GLU A 15 2.11 10.76 -5.73
CA GLU A 15 2.20 11.28 -4.38
C GLU A 15 1.64 10.30 -3.36
N THR A 16 0.49 9.68 -3.68
CA THR A 16 -0.12 8.65 -2.83
C THR A 16 0.81 7.46 -2.65
N LEU A 17 1.42 6.97 -3.74
CA LEU A 17 2.36 5.85 -3.69
C LEU A 17 3.58 6.19 -2.83
N ARG A 18 4.10 7.41 -2.99
CA ARG A 18 5.25 7.91 -2.20
C ARG A 18 4.94 7.93 -0.70
N MET A 19 3.70 8.24 -0.32
CA MET A 19 3.26 8.25 1.07
C MET A 19 2.98 6.86 1.62
N VAL A 20 2.41 5.97 0.80
CA VAL A 20 1.95 4.65 1.23
C VAL A 20 3.11 3.65 1.36
N GLU A 21 4.10 3.68 0.46
CA GLU A 21 5.22 2.72 0.51
C GLU A 21 5.93 2.67 1.86
N PRO A 22 6.34 3.81 2.47
CA PRO A 22 6.97 3.76 3.78
C PRO A 22 6.04 3.26 4.88
N LEU A 23 4.74 3.59 4.82
CA LEU A 23 3.77 3.14 5.81
C LEU A 23 3.60 1.62 5.77
N VAL A 24 3.56 1.03 4.58
CA VAL A 24 3.48 -0.42 4.41
C VAL A 24 4.73 -1.09 4.99
N GLN A 25 5.92 -0.53 4.73
CA GLN A 25 7.17 -1.04 5.29
C GLN A 25 7.21 -0.95 6.82
N GLU A 26 6.70 0.13 7.39
CA GLU A 26 6.60 0.28 8.85
C GLU A 26 5.66 -0.76 9.47
N ILE A 27 4.52 -1.03 8.85
CA ILE A 27 3.59 -2.05 9.32
C ILE A 27 4.24 -3.43 9.27
N GLU A 28 4.89 -3.79 8.18
CA GLU A 28 5.59 -5.07 8.04
C GLU A 28 6.70 -5.21 9.08
N SER A 29 7.52 -4.19 9.25
CA SER A 29 8.61 -4.20 10.24
C SER A 29 8.09 -4.24 11.66
N GLY A 30 7.02 -3.51 11.95
CA GLY A 30 6.41 -3.46 13.28
C GLY A 30 5.81 -4.79 13.73
N VAL A 31 5.37 -5.62 12.80
CA VAL A 31 4.82 -6.95 13.09
C VAL A 31 5.91 -8.01 13.16
N GLU A 32 6.98 -7.87 12.37
CA GLU A 32 7.98 -8.92 12.18
C GLU A 32 8.76 -9.26 13.47
N ALA A 33 9.25 -8.26 14.18
CA ALA A 33 10.07 -8.52 15.38
C ALA A 33 9.27 -9.19 16.51
N PRO A 34 8.09 -8.69 16.91
CA PRO A 34 7.25 -9.39 17.88
C PRO A 34 6.83 -10.79 17.42
N PHE A 35 6.55 -10.96 16.14
CA PHE A 35 6.21 -12.26 15.56
C PHE A 35 7.35 -13.26 15.74
N GLN A 36 8.59 -12.89 15.41
CA GLN A 36 9.74 -13.78 15.52
C GLN A 36 10.01 -14.17 16.97
N VAL A 37 9.91 -13.24 17.90
CA VAL A 37 10.08 -13.51 19.31
C VAL A 37 9.06 -14.54 19.82
N PHE A 38 7.79 -14.36 19.48
CA PHE A 38 6.73 -15.29 19.87
C PHE A 38 6.88 -16.66 19.20
N HIS A 39 7.10 -16.65 17.87
CA HIS A 39 7.20 -17.87 17.06
C HIS A 39 8.40 -18.75 17.45
N SER A 40 9.44 -18.18 18.04
CA SER A 40 10.61 -18.92 18.53
C SER A 40 10.27 -19.94 19.61
N GLY A 41 9.12 -19.80 20.27
CA GLY A 41 8.69 -20.69 21.35
C GLY A 41 9.41 -20.47 22.67
N THR A 42 10.21 -19.42 22.80
CA THR A 42 10.98 -19.12 24.00
C THR A 42 10.19 -18.31 25.04
N VAL A 43 9.11 -17.63 24.61
CA VAL A 43 8.30 -16.75 25.46
C VAL A 43 7.14 -17.52 26.10
N TRP A 44 6.49 -18.39 25.32
CA TRP A 44 5.33 -19.15 25.76
C TRP A 44 5.29 -20.48 25.03
N THR A 45 5.03 -21.57 25.76
CA THR A 45 4.99 -22.93 25.21
C THR A 45 3.70 -23.64 25.62
N GLY A 46 3.42 -24.78 24.98
CA GLY A 46 2.26 -25.62 25.27
C GLY A 46 1.21 -25.60 24.18
N PRO A 47 0.10 -26.41 24.32
CA PRO A 47 -0.91 -26.53 23.28
C PRO A 47 -1.66 -25.23 22.97
N ALA A 48 -1.94 -24.41 23.99
CA ALA A 48 -2.60 -23.11 23.79
C ALA A 48 -1.68 -22.14 23.06
N ALA A 49 -0.39 -22.12 23.39
CA ALA A 49 0.60 -21.30 22.72
C ALA A 49 0.75 -21.70 21.25
N LYS A 50 0.75 -22.99 20.96
CA LYS A 50 0.83 -23.49 19.59
C LYS A 50 -0.35 -23.00 18.74
N ARG A 51 -1.57 -23.09 19.28
CA ARG A 51 -2.78 -22.60 18.58
C ARG A 51 -2.74 -21.11 18.35
N PHE A 52 -2.29 -20.34 19.33
CA PHE A 52 -2.14 -18.89 19.18
C PHE A 52 -1.09 -18.55 18.12
N ASP A 53 0.02 -19.27 18.10
CA ASP A 53 1.08 -19.09 17.11
C ASP A 53 0.56 -19.33 15.67
N GLU A 54 -0.25 -20.39 15.47
CA GLU A 54 -0.85 -20.65 14.18
C GLU A 54 -1.77 -19.52 13.72
N GLN A 55 -2.55 -18.93 14.63
CA GLN A 55 -3.36 -17.76 14.34
C GLN A 55 -2.52 -16.53 14.02
N LEU A 56 -1.44 -16.35 14.76
CA LEU A 56 -0.53 -15.23 14.57
C LEU A 56 0.15 -15.30 13.19
N VAL A 57 0.60 -16.49 12.77
CA VAL A 57 1.16 -16.73 11.43
C VAL A 57 0.13 -16.36 10.35
N GLY A 58 -1.11 -16.85 10.49
CA GLY A 58 -2.15 -16.55 9.52
C GLY A 58 -2.50 -15.07 9.44
N ASN A 59 -2.54 -14.37 10.56
CA ASN A 59 -2.80 -12.94 10.60
C ASN A 59 -1.66 -12.12 9.98
N ARG A 60 -0.42 -12.51 10.25
CA ARG A 60 0.77 -11.89 9.65
C ARG A 60 0.75 -11.99 8.13
N GLU A 61 0.43 -13.18 7.60
CA GLU A 61 0.36 -13.41 6.15
C GLU A 61 -0.78 -12.62 5.51
N ARG A 62 -1.94 -12.53 6.16
CA ARG A 62 -3.05 -11.72 5.68
C ARG A 62 -2.71 -10.24 5.65
N LEU A 63 -2.04 -9.74 6.66
CA LEU A 63 -1.61 -8.35 6.71
C LEU A 63 -0.62 -8.04 5.59
N ARG A 64 0.38 -8.89 5.40
CA ARG A 64 1.34 -8.77 4.28
C ARG A 64 0.65 -8.82 2.93
N GLY A 65 -0.25 -9.78 2.73
CA GLY A 65 -0.99 -9.91 1.48
C GLY A 65 -1.84 -8.66 1.17
N SER A 66 -2.48 -8.08 2.19
CA SER A 66 -3.25 -6.85 2.04
C SER A 66 -2.37 -5.65 1.70
N ALA A 67 -1.23 -5.52 2.36
CA ALA A 67 -0.26 -4.45 2.09
C ALA A 67 0.30 -4.55 0.67
N ASP A 68 0.71 -5.74 0.25
CA ASP A 68 1.22 -5.99 -1.09
C ASP A 68 0.17 -5.70 -2.15
N ARG A 69 -1.09 -6.04 -1.88
CA ARG A 69 -2.20 -5.76 -2.80
C ARG A 69 -2.43 -4.26 -2.97
N ILE A 70 -2.40 -3.50 -1.89
CA ILE A 70 -2.54 -2.04 -1.95
C ILE A 70 -1.46 -1.44 -2.85
N LEU A 71 -0.21 -1.82 -2.65
CA LEU A 71 0.90 -1.34 -3.48
C LEU A 71 0.76 -1.78 -4.93
N ALA A 72 0.38 -3.03 -5.18
CA ALA A 72 0.18 -3.55 -6.53
C ALA A 72 -0.95 -2.79 -7.24
N ASP A 73 -2.06 -2.53 -6.57
CA ASP A 73 -3.20 -1.79 -7.13
C ASP A 73 -2.82 -0.36 -7.48
N LEU A 74 -2.07 0.32 -6.59
CA LEU A 74 -1.59 1.68 -6.85
C LEU A 74 -0.64 1.73 -8.04
N ARG A 75 0.31 0.80 -8.12
CA ARG A 75 1.26 0.72 -9.24
C ARG A 75 0.56 0.40 -10.55
N GLN A 76 -0.43 -0.49 -10.52
CA GLN A 76 -1.22 -0.83 -11.70
C GLN A 76 -2.04 0.36 -12.18
N ALA A 77 -2.69 1.09 -11.28
CA ALA A 77 -3.42 2.30 -11.61
C ALA A 77 -2.50 3.35 -12.22
N LEU A 78 -1.31 3.54 -11.65
CA LEU A 78 -0.32 4.46 -12.18
C LEU A 78 0.14 4.08 -13.58
N ALA A 79 0.42 2.79 -13.81
CA ALA A 79 0.86 2.29 -15.11
C ALA A 79 -0.20 2.46 -16.20
N GLY A 80 -1.48 2.40 -15.83
CA GLY A 80 -2.61 2.57 -16.75
C GLY A 80 -3.08 4.02 -16.93
N THR A 81 -2.45 4.97 -16.24
CA THR A 81 -2.88 6.38 -16.26
C THR A 81 -1.93 7.21 -17.13
N PRO A 82 -2.43 7.99 -18.11
CA PRO A 82 -1.59 8.85 -18.93
C PRO A 82 -0.87 9.91 -18.09
N ARG A 83 0.39 10.16 -18.39
CA ARG A 83 1.18 11.21 -17.71
C ARG A 83 0.75 12.61 -18.09
N GLN A 84 0.26 12.77 -19.33
CA GLN A 84 -0.16 14.05 -19.87
C GLN A 84 -1.56 13.95 -20.45
N VAL A 85 -2.30 15.04 -20.33
CA VAL A 85 -3.67 15.18 -20.84
C VAL A 85 -3.83 16.58 -21.43
N SER A 86 -4.96 16.87 -22.06
CA SER A 86 -5.28 18.23 -22.49
C SER A 86 -5.58 19.11 -21.28
N GLU A 87 -5.52 20.43 -21.45
CA GLU A 87 -5.89 21.38 -20.40
C GLU A 87 -7.34 21.20 -19.93
N GLU A 88 -8.24 20.94 -20.87
CA GLU A 88 -9.65 20.69 -20.57
C GLU A 88 -9.84 19.44 -19.74
N GLU A 89 -9.15 18.37 -20.10
CA GLU A 89 -9.18 17.12 -19.33
C GLU A 89 -8.60 17.31 -17.94
N ALA A 90 -7.48 18.04 -17.82
CA ALA A 90 -6.86 18.34 -16.54
C ALA A 90 -7.81 19.12 -15.61
N THR A 91 -8.51 20.12 -16.15
CA THR A 91 -9.50 20.89 -15.40
C THR A 91 -10.65 20.01 -14.91
N ALA A 92 -11.16 19.15 -15.80
CA ALA A 92 -12.22 18.21 -15.45
C ALA A 92 -11.79 17.22 -14.37
N ILE A 93 -10.56 16.72 -14.43
CA ILE A 93 -10.00 15.80 -13.44
C ILE A 93 -9.87 16.48 -12.08
N ARG A 94 -9.34 17.70 -12.03
CA ARG A 94 -9.24 18.45 -10.77
C ARG A 94 -10.60 18.64 -10.12
N LYS A 95 -11.59 18.99 -10.91
CA LYS A 95 -12.94 19.18 -10.43
C LYS A 95 -13.56 17.88 -9.91
N LYS A 96 -13.39 16.79 -10.66
CA LYS A 96 -13.96 15.48 -10.32
C LYS A 96 -13.39 14.92 -9.02
N TYR A 97 -12.08 15.06 -8.81
CA TYR A 97 -11.37 14.46 -7.67
C TYR A 97 -11.01 15.46 -6.58
N GLY A 98 -11.45 16.72 -6.70
CA GLY A 98 -11.13 17.76 -5.71
C GLY A 98 -9.64 18.08 -5.59
N LEU A 99 -8.90 18.00 -6.67
CA LEU A 99 -7.46 18.24 -6.70
C LEU A 99 -7.13 19.73 -6.91
N PRO A 100 -6.00 20.21 -6.33
CA PRO A 100 -5.55 21.59 -6.53
C PRO A 100 -5.09 21.93 -7.96
#